data_a5e50adef85a28935b5f1c359d2b0830
#
_entry.id   a5e50adef85a28935b5f1c359d2b0830
#
_cell.length_a   1.000
_cell.length_b   1.000
_cell.length_c   1.000
_cell.angle_alpha   90.00
_cell.angle_beta   90.00
_cell.angle_gamma   90.00
#
_symmetry.space_group_name_H-M   'P 1'
#
loop_
_entity.id
_entity.type
_entity.pdbx_description
1 polymer ?
#
loop_
_entity_poly.entity_id
_entity_poly.type
_entity_poly.pdbx_seq_one_letter_code
_entity_poly.pdbx_strand_id
1 'polypeptide(L)'
;MTHDRVLLGPVATWFPDTVAEVATLAELSELPAHRRDHALALGIDTVRTADAMTEVDLAAEAARIALDEAALDAAALDALILVTGRAPHYLLASEATRLQHRLGATRAFTTAVGDLGCVSISSALTLAAALVRAETHCRTALVVTAAKTPTRNRYRAPMTLLGDGAAAVLVTTSGPGRWEFVDQIVRSEGKYADLFRIDYRDTDSEDWVEECADESTYSFQLAVESKKRFDTIIPELLRRNEVPHGAPGPMLMQNLSAGAFAFWEEALDRPVDKVCHANLAAYGHLGSMDMLVNLEAAAPTRATDAYALLLNSSPVAAWSAGLLRRL
;
A
#
# COMPACT_ATOMS: atom_id res chain seq x y z
N MET A 1 12.91 -19.39 -22.56
CA MET A 1 12.93 -19.76 -21.13
C MET A 1 11.52 -19.50 -20.61
N THR A 2 10.80 -20.55 -20.23
CA THR A 2 9.51 -20.40 -19.53
C THR A 2 9.85 -19.82 -18.16
N HIS A 3 9.58 -18.54 -17.94
CA HIS A 3 9.73 -17.96 -16.61
C HIS A 3 8.70 -18.64 -15.69
N ASP A 4 9.15 -19.11 -14.54
CA ASP A 4 8.26 -19.67 -13.54
C ASP A 4 7.22 -18.63 -13.15
N ARG A 5 5.95 -19.06 -13.06
CA ARG A 5 4.84 -18.19 -12.63
C ARG A 5 5.10 -17.74 -11.19
N VAL A 6 4.90 -16.47 -10.94
CA VAL A 6 4.93 -15.95 -9.57
C VAL A 6 3.51 -15.90 -9.03
N LEU A 7 3.32 -16.49 -7.86
CA LEU A 7 2.03 -16.62 -7.19
C LEU A 7 2.02 -15.73 -5.95
N LEU A 8 0.92 -15.05 -5.73
CA LEU A 8 0.61 -14.39 -4.47
C LEU A 8 -0.40 -15.25 -3.72
N GLY A 9 -0.09 -15.58 -2.48
CA GLY A 9 -1.02 -16.23 -1.55
C GLY A 9 -2.21 -15.32 -1.19
N PRO A 10 -3.10 -15.77 -0.30
CA PRO A 10 -4.05 -14.88 0.34
C PRO A 10 -3.33 -13.71 0.99
N VAL A 11 -3.92 -12.52 0.94
CA VAL A 11 -3.40 -11.39 1.69
C VAL A 11 -3.93 -11.46 3.11
N ALA A 12 -3.05 -11.66 4.06
CA ALA A 12 -3.39 -11.53 5.47
C ALA A 12 -3.44 -10.07 5.88
N THR A 13 -4.53 -9.67 6.52
CA THR A 13 -4.68 -8.31 7.06
C THR A 13 -4.89 -8.37 8.57
N TRP A 14 -4.34 -7.40 9.27
CA TRP A 14 -4.58 -7.22 10.69
C TRP A 14 -4.92 -5.77 10.99
N PHE A 15 -5.95 -5.55 11.78
CA PHE A 15 -6.40 -4.23 12.20
C PHE A 15 -6.55 -4.17 13.72
N PRO A 16 -6.18 -3.05 14.36
CA PRO A 16 -6.50 -2.81 15.77
C PRO A 16 -8.01 -2.89 16.03
N ASP A 17 -8.39 -3.32 17.23
CA ASP A 17 -9.80 -3.38 17.62
C ASP A 17 -10.41 -1.98 17.82
N THR A 18 -9.61 -1.01 18.24
CA THR A 18 -10.06 0.35 18.49
C THR A 18 -10.44 1.05 17.19
N VAL A 19 -11.69 1.51 17.14
CA VAL A 19 -12.28 2.26 16.02
C VAL A 19 -12.50 3.69 16.46
N ALA A 20 -12.08 4.65 15.65
CA ALA A 20 -12.38 6.06 15.83
C ALA A 20 -13.30 6.52 14.69
N GLU A 21 -14.45 7.12 15.03
CA GLU A 21 -15.33 7.77 14.07
C GLU A 21 -14.70 9.10 13.64
N VAL A 22 -14.56 9.32 12.33
CA VAL A 22 -13.92 10.52 11.78
C VAL A 22 -14.62 11.79 12.27
N ALA A 23 -15.94 11.80 12.31
CA ALA A 23 -16.72 12.97 12.75
C ALA A 23 -16.43 13.39 14.21
N THR A 24 -15.86 12.49 15.03
CA THR A 24 -15.56 12.72 16.45
C THR A 24 -14.08 12.97 16.75
N LEU A 25 -13.22 12.97 15.73
CA LEU A 25 -11.79 13.25 15.92
C LEU A 25 -11.57 14.65 16.46
N ALA A 26 -10.89 14.76 17.59
CA ALA A 26 -10.68 16.04 18.30
C ALA A 26 -9.97 17.07 17.39
N GLU A 27 -8.99 16.64 16.63
CA GLU A 27 -8.24 17.47 15.69
C GLU A 27 -9.13 18.17 14.63
N LEU A 28 -10.23 17.54 14.21
CA LEU A 28 -11.14 18.15 13.23
C LEU A 28 -11.95 19.31 13.85
N SER A 29 -12.20 19.27 15.15
CA SER A 29 -12.91 20.34 15.86
C SER A 29 -12.08 21.64 15.95
N GLU A 30 -10.76 21.52 15.88
CA GLU A 30 -9.81 22.63 15.94
C GLU A 30 -9.57 23.28 14.56
N LEU A 31 -10.03 22.64 13.48
CA LEU A 31 -9.86 23.15 12.13
C LEU A 31 -10.85 24.29 11.81
N PRO A 32 -10.46 25.24 10.93
CA PRO A 32 -11.39 26.16 10.30
C PRO A 32 -12.55 25.40 9.62
N ALA A 33 -13.76 25.93 9.65
CA ALA A 33 -14.97 25.25 9.19
C ALA A 33 -14.83 24.64 7.80
N HIS A 34 -14.27 25.39 6.84
CA HIS A 34 -14.09 24.91 5.46
C HIS A 34 -13.13 23.70 5.36
N ARG A 35 -12.09 23.63 6.21
CA ARG A 35 -11.16 22.48 6.24
C ARG A 35 -11.80 21.27 6.92
N ARG A 36 -12.56 21.50 7.97
CA ARG A 36 -13.34 20.45 8.63
C ARG A 36 -14.38 19.85 7.68
N ASP A 37 -15.16 20.71 7.00
CA ASP A 37 -16.17 20.25 6.04
C ASP A 37 -15.52 19.46 4.89
N HIS A 38 -14.34 19.89 4.43
CA HIS A 38 -13.56 19.13 3.44
C HIS A 38 -13.13 17.77 3.99
N ALA A 39 -12.58 17.70 5.20
CA ALA A 39 -12.16 16.44 5.81
C ALA A 39 -13.33 15.44 5.97
N LEU A 40 -14.52 15.93 6.37
CA LEU A 40 -15.73 15.13 6.48
C LEU A 40 -16.28 14.66 5.12
N ALA A 41 -15.96 15.37 4.03
CA ALA A 41 -16.37 15.03 2.67
C ALA A 41 -15.42 14.05 1.96
N LEU A 42 -14.34 13.58 2.60
CA LEU A 42 -13.38 12.64 2.00
C LEU A 42 -13.95 11.24 1.73
N GLY A 43 -15.11 10.90 2.31
CA GLY A 43 -15.73 9.58 2.18
C GLY A 43 -15.14 8.54 3.12
N ILE A 44 -14.58 8.99 4.26
CA ILE A 44 -14.00 8.15 5.31
C ILE A 44 -14.89 8.29 6.56
N ASP A 45 -15.50 7.19 6.98
CA ASP A 45 -16.40 7.18 8.14
C ASP A 45 -15.64 6.87 9.43
N THR A 46 -14.75 5.88 9.36
CA THR A 46 -13.97 5.41 10.51
C THR A 46 -12.51 5.16 10.14
N VAL A 47 -11.66 5.15 11.17
CA VAL A 47 -10.27 4.70 11.07
C VAL A 47 -9.94 3.78 12.24
N ARG A 48 -8.97 2.88 12.05
CA ARG A 48 -8.44 2.05 13.14
C ARG A 48 -7.28 2.77 13.81
N THR A 49 -7.11 2.54 15.12
CA THR A 49 -6.07 3.19 15.92
C THR A 49 -5.28 2.20 16.77
N ALA A 50 -3.96 2.25 16.69
CA ALA A 50 -3.01 1.34 17.35
C ALA A 50 -2.11 2.11 18.32
N ASP A 51 -2.68 2.62 19.41
CA ASP A 51 -2.02 3.57 20.30
C ASP A 51 -0.67 3.08 20.88
N ALA A 52 -0.63 1.85 21.39
CA ALA A 52 0.54 1.29 22.08
C ALA A 52 1.45 0.41 21.18
N MET A 53 1.05 0.09 19.97
CA MET A 53 1.79 -0.81 19.08
C MET A 53 2.70 -0.02 18.14
N THR A 54 3.89 -0.56 17.86
CA THR A 54 4.77 -0.06 16.79
C THR A 54 4.37 -0.65 15.44
N GLU A 55 4.86 -0.09 14.32
CA GLU A 55 4.66 -0.67 12.99
C GLU A 55 5.14 -2.13 12.93
N VAL A 56 6.25 -2.44 13.62
CA VAL A 56 6.77 -3.81 13.67
C VAL A 56 5.86 -4.75 14.45
N ASP A 57 5.15 -4.24 15.48
CA ASP A 57 4.14 -5.04 16.20
C ASP A 57 2.97 -5.38 15.28
N LEU A 58 2.44 -4.39 14.57
CA LEU A 58 1.36 -4.57 13.59
C LEU A 58 1.79 -5.53 12.47
N ALA A 59 2.98 -5.30 11.90
CA ALA A 59 3.55 -6.13 10.86
C ALA A 59 3.68 -7.60 11.28
N ALA A 60 4.08 -7.85 12.54
CA ALA A 60 4.21 -9.20 13.07
C ALA A 60 2.88 -9.94 13.16
N GLU A 61 1.78 -9.25 13.50
CA GLU A 61 0.45 -9.87 13.55
C GLU A 61 -0.01 -10.31 12.14
N ALA A 62 0.06 -9.42 11.13
CA ALA A 62 -0.30 -9.79 9.76
C ALA A 62 0.62 -10.88 9.19
N ALA A 63 1.91 -10.83 9.49
CA ALA A 63 2.87 -11.83 9.04
C ALA A 63 2.58 -13.23 9.61
N ARG A 64 2.21 -13.33 10.91
CA ARG A 64 1.82 -14.61 11.53
C ARG A 64 0.58 -15.19 10.86
N ILE A 65 -0.45 -14.38 10.62
CA ILE A 65 -1.66 -14.83 9.92
C ILE A 65 -1.30 -15.38 8.52
N ALA A 66 -0.47 -14.65 7.75
CA ALA A 66 -0.07 -15.10 6.42
C ALA A 66 0.69 -16.43 6.45
N LEU A 67 1.58 -16.62 7.44
CA LEU A 67 2.34 -17.85 7.61
C LEU A 67 1.44 -19.03 8.03
N ASP A 68 0.52 -18.79 8.96
CA ASP A 68 -0.46 -19.78 9.43
C ASP A 68 -1.39 -20.23 8.29
N GLU A 69 -1.93 -19.30 7.51
CA GLU A 69 -2.76 -19.59 6.33
C GLU A 69 -2.00 -20.38 5.24
N ALA A 70 -0.71 -20.13 5.10
CA ALA A 70 0.15 -20.84 4.18
C ALA A 70 0.66 -22.19 4.74
N ALA A 71 0.37 -22.51 6.01
CA ALA A 71 0.95 -23.64 6.75
C ALA A 71 2.49 -23.67 6.63
N LEU A 72 3.14 -22.49 6.70
CA LEU A 72 4.57 -22.30 6.52
C LEU A 72 5.23 -21.90 7.84
N ASP A 73 6.23 -22.69 8.28
CA ASP A 73 7.08 -22.29 9.39
C ASP A 73 7.92 -21.07 8.99
N ALA A 74 7.94 -20.06 9.85
CA ALA A 74 8.72 -18.84 9.62
C ALA A 74 10.23 -19.14 9.40
N ALA A 75 10.77 -20.19 10.07
CA ALA A 75 12.15 -20.63 9.86
C ALA A 75 12.42 -21.20 8.46
N ALA A 76 11.38 -21.54 7.71
CA ALA A 76 11.48 -22.02 6.33
C ALA A 76 11.39 -20.89 5.28
N LEU A 77 11.10 -19.65 5.67
CA LEU A 77 11.13 -18.51 4.77
C LEU A 77 12.52 -18.31 4.16
N ASP A 78 12.56 -18.07 2.85
CA ASP A 78 13.81 -17.75 2.15
C ASP A 78 14.09 -16.24 2.13
N ALA A 79 13.02 -15.41 2.06
CA ALA A 79 13.15 -13.96 2.10
C ALA A 79 12.02 -13.29 2.93
N LEU A 80 12.37 -12.22 3.63
CA LEU A 80 11.45 -11.33 4.36
C LEU A 80 11.68 -9.89 3.90
N ILE A 81 10.67 -9.27 3.33
CA ILE A 81 10.72 -7.90 2.84
C ILE A 81 9.72 -7.05 3.62
N LEU A 82 10.23 -6.17 4.47
CA LEU A 82 9.42 -5.20 5.18
C LEU A 82 9.28 -3.93 4.33
N VAL A 83 8.04 -3.54 4.02
CA VAL A 83 7.77 -2.20 3.49
C VAL A 83 7.73 -1.25 4.67
N THR A 84 8.73 -0.38 4.78
CA THR A 84 8.86 0.52 5.92
C THR A 84 7.78 1.60 5.90
N GLY A 85 7.33 1.93 7.10
CA GLY A 85 6.47 3.07 7.35
C GLY A 85 7.17 4.41 7.11
N ARG A 86 6.51 5.50 7.48
CA ARG A 86 7.01 6.86 7.21
C ARG A 86 8.11 7.31 8.16
N ALA A 87 8.01 6.90 9.42
CA ALA A 87 8.97 7.24 10.44
C ALA A 87 9.35 5.99 11.22
N PRO A 88 10.64 5.65 11.32
CA PRO A 88 11.05 4.52 12.12
C PRO A 88 10.83 4.82 13.61
N HIS A 89 10.49 3.78 14.38
CA HIS A 89 10.35 3.94 15.82
C HIS A 89 11.68 4.34 16.51
N TYR A 90 12.79 3.82 16.00
CA TYR A 90 14.13 4.21 16.44
C TYR A 90 15.03 4.52 15.25
N LEU A 91 15.80 5.60 15.33
CA LEU A 91 16.88 5.87 14.37
C LEU A 91 18.01 4.83 14.52
N LEU A 92 18.67 4.49 13.41
CA LEU A 92 19.77 3.51 13.35
C LEU A 92 19.40 2.07 13.72
N ALA A 93 18.16 1.79 14.09
CA ALA A 93 17.67 0.44 14.32
C ALA A 93 17.17 -0.17 13.00
N SER A 94 17.20 -1.50 12.90
CA SER A 94 16.63 -2.22 11.78
C SER A 94 15.26 -2.80 12.15
N GLU A 95 14.20 -2.23 11.61
CA GLU A 95 12.84 -2.74 11.81
C GLU A 95 12.65 -4.09 11.10
N ALA A 96 13.25 -4.27 9.94
CA ALA A 96 13.16 -5.53 9.19
C ALA A 96 13.78 -6.70 9.97
N THR A 97 14.98 -6.55 10.55
CA THR A 97 15.58 -7.61 11.36
C THR A 97 14.90 -7.79 12.71
N ARG A 98 14.25 -6.73 13.25
CA ARG A 98 13.39 -6.86 14.42
C ARG A 98 12.17 -7.71 14.12
N LEU A 99 11.52 -7.49 12.97
CA LEU A 99 10.42 -8.32 12.50
C LEU A 99 10.88 -9.78 12.28
N GLN A 100 12.04 -9.98 11.62
CA GLN A 100 12.64 -11.30 11.44
C GLN A 100 12.81 -12.06 12.77
N HIS A 101 13.36 -11.38 13.77
CA HIS A 101 13.54 -11.97 15.11
C HIS A 101 12.20 -12.34 15.75
N ARG A 102 11.21 -11.46 15.70
CA ARG A 102 9.86 -11.69 16.26
C ARG A 102 9.13 -12.88 15.64
N LEU A 103 9.36 -13.11 14.35
CA LEU A 103 8.75 -14.22 13.61
C LEU A 103 9.54 -15.52 13.75
N GLY A 104 10.80 -15.47 14.18
CA GLY A 104 11.70 -16.63 14.15
C GLY A 104 12.16 -17.00 12.73
N ALA A 105 12.11 -16.06 11.77
CA ALA A 105 12.50 -16.28 10.37
C ALA A 105 14.03 -16.31 10.19
N THR A 106 14.70 -17.22 10.89
CA THR A 106 16.16 -17.21 11.11
C THR A 106 17.00 -17.42 9.84
N ARG A 107 16.40 -18.01 8.80
CA ARG A 107 17.08 -18.29 7.53
C ARG A 107 16.81 -17.24 6.46
N ALA A 108 15.78 -16.40 6.65
CA ALA A 108 15.32 -15.48 5.62
C ALA A 108 16.39 -14.41 5.30
N PHE A 109 16.66 -14.22 4.00
CA PHE A 109 17.27 -12.98 3.54
C PHE A 109 16.32 -11.84 3.89
N THR A 110 16.76 -10.90 4.73
CA THR A 110 15.88 -9.87 5.27
C THR A 110 16.30 -8.48 4.78
N THR A 111 15.35 -7.74 4.25
CA THR A 111 15.55 -6.36 3.78
C THR A 111 14.35 -5.49 4.04
N ALA A 112 14.54 -4.18 3.93
CA ALA A 112 13.48 -3.19 3.97
C ALA A 112 13.39 -2.47 2.62
N VAL A 113 12.17 -2.11 2.24
CA VAL A 113 11.86 -1.31 1.04
C VAL A 113 11.00 -0.14 1.46
N GLY A 114 11.37 1.06 1.08
CA GLY A 114 10.65 2.28 1.46
C GLY A 114 10.90 3.42 0.50
N ASP A 115 10.68 4.64 0.99
CA ASP A 115 11.02 5.91 0.34
C ASP A 115 10.13 6.35 -0.83
N LEU A 116 9.29 5.46 -1.37
CA LEU A 116 8.33 5.81 -2.43
C LEU A 116 6.90 5.96 -1.89
N GLY A 117 6.74 6.18 -0.58
CA GLY A 117 5.42 6.31 0.05
C GLY A 117 4.52 5.10 -0.25
N CYS A 118 3.27 5.36 -0.65
CA CYS A 118 2.29 4.29 -0.93
C CYS A 118 2.75 3.34 -2.05
N VAL A 119 3.61 3.77 -2.97
CA VAL A 119 4.13 2.95 -4.09
C VAL A 119 5.23 1.98 -3.64
N SER A 120 5.76 2.11 -2.42
CA SER A 120 6.80 1.21 -1.90
C SER A 120 6.38 -0.27 -1.91
N ILE A 121 5.09 -0.58 -1.70
CA ILE A 121 4.57 -1.94 -1.82
C ILE A 121 4.76 -2.53 -3.23
N SER A 122 4.57 -1.70 -4.26
CA SER A 122 4.79 -2.12 -5.65
C SER A 122 6.24 -2.47 -5.91
N SER A 123 7.17 -1.68 -5.37
CA SER A 123 8.61 -1.97 -5.44
C SER A 123 8.96 -3.26 -4.69
N ALA A 124 8.39 -3.48 -3.52
CA ALA A 124 8.60 -4.68 -2.72
C ALA A 124 8.09 -5.94 -3.44
N LEU A 125 6.90 -5.89 -4.05
CA LEU A 125 6.36 -7.00 -4.84
C LEU A 125 7.22 -7.30 -6.08
N THR A 126 7.72 -6.26 -6.77
CA THR A 126 8.66 -6.43 -7.89
C THR A 126 9.94 -7.13 -7.45
N LEU A 127 10.53 -6.71 -6.32
CA LEU A 127 11.74 -7.32 -5.78
C LEU A 127 11.50 -8.76 -5.33
N ALA A 128 10.39 -9.03 -4.62
CA ALA A 128 10.02 -10.38 -4.22
C ALA A 128 9.84 -11.30 -5.43
N ALA A 129 9.11 -10.84 -6.45
CA ALA A 129 8.92 -11.58 -7.69
C ALA A 129 10.24 -11.85 -8.42
N ALA A 130 11.17 -10.90 -8.45
CA ALA A 130 12.49 -11.07 -9.03
C ALA A 130 13.33 -12.11 -8.25
N LEU A 131 13.33 -12.05 -6.91
CA LEU A 131 14.04 -12.98 -6.06
C LEU A 131 13.57 -14.43 -6.28
N VAL A 132 12.26 -14.67 -6.20
CA VAL A 132 11.73 -16.03 -6.35
C VAL A 132 11.84 -16.58 -7.77
N ARG A 133 12.04 -15.73 -8.80
CA ARG A 133 12.29 -16.15 -10.19
C ARG A 133 13.76 -16.42 -10.48
N ALA A 134 14.64 -15.61 -9.92
CA ALA A 134 16.07 -15.63 -10.30
C ALA A 134 16.91 -16.53 -9.42
N GLU A 135 16.57 -16.67 -8.14
CA GLU A 135 17.39 -17.38 -7.17
C GLU A 135 16.88 -18.81 -6.97
N THR A 136 17.71 -19.79 -7.31
CA THR A 136 17.36 -21.22 -7.17
C THR A 136 17.07 -21.64 -5.73
N HIS A 137 17.54 -20.85 -4.75
CA HIS A 137 17.40 -21.11 -3.32
C HIS A 137 16.36 -20.21 -2.65
N CYS A 138 15.74 -19.28 -3.38
CA CYS A 138 14.68 -18.43 -2.88
C CYS A 138 13.35 -18.79 -3.57
N ARG A 139 12.53 -19.58 -2.91
CA ARG A 139 11.21 -20.01 -3.43
C ARG A 139 10.04 -19.31 -2.77
N THR A 140 10.30 -18.77 -1.58
CA THR A 140 9.29 -18.13 -0.75
C THR A 140 9.80 -16.79 -0.23
N ALA A 141 9.06 -15.73 -0.51
CA ALA A 141 9.30 -14.40 0.04
C ALA A 141 8.04 -13.91 0.73
N LEU A 142 8.14 -13.47 1.97
CA LEU A 142 7.04 -12.79 2.68
C LEU A 142 7.23 -11.28 2.54
N VAL A 143 6.26 -10.62 1.91
CA VAL A 143 6.19 -9.15 1.85
C VAL A 143 5.21 -8.68 2.92
N VAL A 144 5.67 -7.80 3.80
CA VAL A 144 4.90 -7.29 4.93
C VAL A 144 4.90 -5.76 4.90
N THR A 145 3.77 -5.15 5.16
CA THR A 145 3.64 -3.71 5.33
C THR A 145 2.78 -3.39 6.55
N ALA A 146 3.09 -2.29 7.22
CA ALA A 146 2.25 -1.75 8.28
C ALA A 146 2.04 -0.25 8.07
N ALA A 147 0.86 0.20 8.41
CA ALA A 147 0.48 1.60 8.44
C ALA A 147 0.27 2.02 9.90
N LYS A 148 0.96 3.06 10.31
CA LYS A 148 0.72 3.76 11.57
C LYS A 148 0.90 5.25 11.34
N THR A 149 0.01 6.04 11.94
CA THR A 149 0.10 7.49 11.85
C THR A 149 1.36 7.99 12.55
N PRO A 150 2.26 8.72 11.85
CA PRO A 150 3.53 9.17 12.44
C PRO A 150 3.37 10.38 13.35
N THR A 151 2.23 11.06 13.27
CA THR A 151 1.89 12.27 14.04
C THR A 151 0.67 12.02 14.92
N ARG A 152 0.36 12.94 15.83
CA ARG A 152 -0.88 12.90 16.62
C ARG A 152 -2.13 13.02 15.74
N ASN A 153 -2.03 13.83 14.68
CA ASN A 153 -3.13 14.11 13.79
C ASN A 153 -3.21 13.09 12.66
N ARG A 154 -4.40 12.59 12.39
CA ARG A 154 -4.69 11.65 11.31
C ARG A 154 -5.07 12.34 10.01
N TYR A 155 -5.52 13.60 10.09
CA TYR A 155 -5.85 14.38 8.92
C TYR A 155 -4.60 14.91 8.22
N ARG A 156 -4.30 14.32 7.08
CA ARG A 156 -3.29 14.82 6.14
C ARG A 156 -3.96 15.76 5.17
N ALA A 157 -3.97 17.05 5.50
CA ALA A 157 -4.58 18.08 4.68
C ALA A 157 -3.84 18.28 3.34
N PRO A 158 -4.52 18.49 2.22
CA PRO A 158 -5.98 18.36 2.04
C PRO A 158 -6.41 16.95 1.57
N MET A 159 -5.55 15.95 1.70
CA MET A 159 -5.55 14.71 0.93
C MET A 159 -6.49 13.63 1.49
N THR A 160 -6.36 13.31 2.79
CA THR A 160 -6.96 12.08 3.35
C THR A 160 -6.91 12.05 4.88
N LEU A 161 -7.51 11.02 5.46
CA LEU A 161 -7.35 10.64 6.88
C LEU A 161 -6.64 9.28 6.98
N LEU A 162 -5.72 9.17 7.92
CA LEU A 162 -4.84 8.01 8.09
C LEU A 162 -5.42 7.00 9.09
N GLY A 163 -5.44 5.73 8.70
CA GLY A 163 -5.73 4.61 9.58
C GLY A 163 -4.49 3.79 9.92
N ASP A 164 -4.61 2.92 10.94
CA ASP A 164 -3.55 2.01 11.35
C ASP A 164 -3.94 0.55 11.03
N GLY A 165 -2.95 -0.26 10.66
CA GLY A 165 -3.12 -1.68 10.37
C GLY A 165 -1.87 -2.30 9.75
N ALA A 166 -1.95 -3.56 9.39
CA ALA A 166 -0.89 -4.25 8.67
C ALA A 166 -1.44 -5.26 7.66
N ALA A 167 -0.63 -5.54 6.64
CA ALA A 167 -0.91 -6.60 5.69
C ALA A 167 0.36 -7.37 5.34
N ALA A 168 0.20 -8.65 5.03
CA ALA A 168 1.28 -9.51 4.58
C ALA A 168 0.80 -10.41 3.42
N VAL A 169 1.70 -10.71 2.50
CA VAL A 169 1.44 -11.62 1.39
C VAL A 169 2.64 -12.48 1.10
N LEU A 170 2.42 -13.79 0.96
CA LEU A 170 3.45 -14.73 0.53
C LEU A 170 3.59 -14.65 -1.00
N VAL A 171 4.82 -14.50 -1.47
CA VAL A 171 5.20 -14.53 -2.89
C VAL A 171 6.00 -15.80 -3.14
N THR A 172 5.59 -16.62 -4.10
CA THR A 172 6.20 -17.93 -4.35
C THR A 172 6.13 -18.32 -5.81
N THR A 173 6.92 -19.31 -6.22
CA THR A 173 6.81 -19.95 -7.54
C THR A 173 6.10 -21.31 -7.49
N SER A 174 5.70 -21.77 -6.30
CA SER A 174 5.05 -23.08 -6.12
C SER A 174 4.06 -23.07 -4.96
N GLY A 175 3.05 -23.93 -5.01
CA GLY A 175 2.04 -24.06 -3.98
C GLY A 175 0.74 -23.30 -4.30
N PRO A 176 -0.15 -23.16 -3.31
CA PRO A 176 -1.43 -22.50 -3.51
C PRO A 176 -1.23 -20.98 -3.63
N GLY A 177 -1.70 -20.41 -4.74
CA GLY A 177 -1.78 -18.97 -4.94
C GLY A 177 -3.22 -18.52 -5.09
N ARG A 178 -3.53 -17.31 -4.68
CA ARG A 178 -4.81 -16.66 -4.95
C ARG A 178 -4.76 -15.82 -6.22
N TRP A 179 -3.59 -15.27 -6.50
CA TRP A 179 -3.32 -14.46 -7.68
C TRP A 179 -2.00 -14.87 -8.33
N GLU A 180 -1.93 -14.77 -9.64
CA GLU A 180 -0.67 -14.74 -10.36
C GLU A 180 -0.22 -13.29 -10.52
N PHE A 181 1.00 -13.00 -10.13
CA PHE A 181 1.67 -11.73 -10.41
C PHE A 181 2.19 -11.76 -11.84
N VAL A 182 1.42 -11.19 -12.76
CA VAL A 182 1.74 -11.21 -14.19
C VAL A 182 2.89 -10.28 -14.46
N ASP A 183 2.70 -8.99 -14.12
CA ASP A 183 3.66 -7.94 -14.43
C ASP A 183 3.38 -6.64 -13.66
N GLN A 184 4.38 -5.75 -13.60
CA GLN A 184 4.25 -4.46 -12.97
C GLN A 184 5.21 -3.44 -13.57
N ILE A 185 4.75 -2.19 -13.68
CA ILE A 185 5.58 -1.03 -14.04
C ILE A 185 5.59 -0.05 -12.87
N VAL A 186 6.78 0.37 -12.46
CA VAL A 186 6.99 1.45 -11.51
C VAL A 186 7.77 2.57 -12.20
N ARG A 187 7.36 3.82 -11.97
CA ARG A 187 8.05 5.04 -12.45
C ARG A 187 8.14 6.05 -11.32
N SER A 188 9.19 6.86 -11.32
CA SER A 188 9.40 7.92 -10.33
C SER A 188 9.89 9.22 -11.00
N GLU A 189 9.71 10.35 -10.30
CA GLU A 189 10.10 11.68 -10.77
C GLU A 189 10.54 12.54 -9.58
N GLY A 190 11.84 12.68 -9.39
CA GLY A 190 12.44 13.29 -8.19
C GLY A 190 12.09 14.77 -7.96
N LYS A 191 11.57 15.50 -8.95
CA LYS A 191 11.20 16.91 -8.77
C LYS A 191 10.09 17.15 -7.73
N TYR A 192 9.34 16.10 -7.37
CA TYR A 192 8.27 16.16 -6.36
C TYR A 192 8.66 15.54 -5.01
N ALA A 193 9.93 15.17 -4.84
CA ALA A 193 10.39 14.41 -3.67
C ALA A 193 10.07 15.09 -2.33
N ASP A 194 10.16 16.42 -2.29
CA ASP A 194 9.97 17.22 -1.08
C ASP A 194 8.56 17.84 -0.95
N LEU A 195 7.60 17.40 -1.79
CA LEU A 195 6.26 17.98 -1.79
C LEU A 195 5.50 17.75 -0.47
N PHE A 196 5.70 16.58 0.15
CA PHE A 196 5.19 16.26 1.48
C PHE A 196 6.34 15.85 2.38
N ARG A 197 6.47 16.51 3.52
CA ARG A 197 7.55 16.25 4.46
C ARG A 197 7.14 16.56 5.90
N ILE A 198 7.88 16.02 6.84
CA ILE A 198 7.90 16.42 8.25
C ILE A 198 9.31 16.91 8.53
N ASP A 199 9.45 18.18 8.92
CA ASP A 199 10.71 18.69 9.43
C ASP A 199 10.85 18.32 10.90
N TYR A 200 11.54 17.20 11.16
CA TYR A 200 11.54 16.54 12.48
C TYR A 200 12.79 16.82 13.31
N ARG A 201 13.86 17.32 12.69
CA ARG A 201 15.19 17.35 13.36
C ARG A 201 15.26 18.26 14.57
N ASP A 202 14.59 19.40 14.51
CA ASP A 202 14.59 20.42 15.55
C ASP A 202 13.21 20.60 16.18
N THR A 203 12.34 19.60 16.07
CA THR A 203 10.96 19.62 16.53
C THR A 203 10.68 18.41 17.41
N ASP A 204 10.04 18.62 18.56
CA ASP A 204 9.60 17.53 19.42
C ASP A 204 8.55 16.67 18.68
N SER A 205 8.58 15.36 18.87
CA SER A 205 7.69 14.43 18.15
C SER A 205 6.21 14.69 18.36
N GLU A 206 5.85 15.37 19.45
CA GLU A 206 4.48 15.80 19.75
C GLU A 206 4.00 16.91 18.81
N ASP A 207 4.92 17.69 18.28
CA ASP A 207 4.67 18.84 17.40
C ASP A 207 4.90 18.52 15.93
N TRP A 208 5.19 17.26 15.60
CA TRP A 208 5.36 16.86 14.20
C TRP A 208 4.08 17.07 13.39
N VAL A 209 4.21 17.83 12.32
CA VAL A 209 3.14 18.09 11.34
C VAL A 209 3.62 17.71 9.96
N GLU A 210 2.83 16.93 9.25
CA GLU A 210 3.09 16.68 7.84
C GLU A 210 2.63 17.88 7.01
N GLU A 211 3.57 18.49 6.32
CA GLU A 211 3.34 19.69 5.51
C GLU A 211 3.30 19.33 4.01
N CYS A 212 2.34 19.93 3.31
CA CYS A 212 2.39 20.04 1.86
C CYS A 212 3.12 21.36 1.51
N ALA A 213 4.31 21.25 0.92
CA ALA A 213 5.15 22.40 0.59
C ALA A 213 4.48 23.34 -0.43
N ASP A 214 3.60 22.81 -1.29
CA ASP A 214 2.86 23.59 -2.30
C ASP A 214 1.55 22.86 -2.66
N GLU A 215 0.44 23.32 -2.06
CA GLU A 215 -0.90 22.78 -2.32
C GLU A 215 -1.33 22.94 -3.78
N SER A 216 -0.88 23.98 -4.48
CA SER A 216 -1.16 24.19 -5.91
C SER A 216 -0.44 23.16 -6.78
N THR A 217 0.81 22.88 -6.48
CA THR A 217 1.58 21.82 -7.14
C THR A 217 0.96 20.46 -6.88
N TYR A 218 0.52 20.18 -5.64
CA TYR A 218 -0.16 18.94 -5.30
C TYR A 218 -1.48 18.77 -6.06
N SER A 219 -2.38 19.74 -5.95
CA SER A 219 -3.75 19.60 -6.46
C SER A 219 -3.86 19.68 -7.97
N PHE A 220 -2.93 20.35 -8.66
CA PHE A 220 -3.00 20.55 -10.11
C PHE A 220 -1.84 19.90 -10.86
N GLN A 221 -0.58 20.29 -10.59
CA GLN A 221 0.54 19.83 -11.40
C GLN A 221 0.78 18.32 -11.21
N LEU A 222 0.70 17.81 -9.98
CA LEU A 222 0.87 16.40 -9.69
C LEU A 222 -0.29 15.56 -10.27
N ALA A 223 -1.52 16.07 -10.26
CA ALA A 223 -2.66 15.38 -10.87
C ALA A 223 -2.47 15.25 -12.40
N VAL A 224 -2.05 16.31 -13.07
CA VAL A 224 -1.74 16.31 -14.52
C VAL A 224 -0.59 15.35 -14.83
N GLU A 225 0.48 15.39 -14.05
CA GLU A 225 1.62 14.49 -14.23
C GLU A 225 1.22 13.03 -13.98
N SER A 226 0.45 12.77 -12.93
CA SER A 226 -0.04 11.43 -12.61
C SER A 226 -0.91 10.86 -13.75
N LYS A 227 -1.78 11.69 -14.32
CA LYS A 227 -2.56 11.28 -15.50
C LYS A 227 -1.66 10.90 -16.68
N LYS A 228 -0.68 11.73 -17.03
CA LYS A 228 0.28 11.41 -18.09
C LYS A 228 1.03 10.11 -17.85
N ARG A 229 1.42 9.85 -16.58
CA ARG A 229 2.09 8.60 -16.21
C ARG A 229 1.16 7.40 -16.42
N PHE A 230 -0.06 7.47 -15.92
CA PHE A 230 -1.02 6.38 -16.09
C PHE A 230 -1.41 6.17 -17.56
N ASP A 231 -1.61 7.24 -18.34
CA ASP A 231 -1.86 7.17 -19.78
C ASP A 231 -0.72 6.47 -20.56
N THR A 232 0.48 6.44 -19.99
CA THR A 232 1.64 5.76 -20.58
C THR A 232 1.82 4.34 -20.06
N ILE A 233 1.82 4.17 -18.72
CA ILE A 233 2.19 2.88 -18.13
C ILE A 233 1.10 1.83 -18.23
N ILE A 234 -0.19 2.22 -18.23
CA ILE A 234 -1.30 1.25 -18.36
C ILE A 234 -1.30 0.61 -19.74
N PRO A 235 -1.32 1.35 -20.88
CA PRO A 235 -1.25 0.74 -22.20
C PRO A 235 0.05 -0.04 -22.43
N GLU A 236 1.19 0.43 -21.91
CA GLU A 236 2.46 -0.29 -21.99
C GLU A 236 2.36 -1.65 -21.30
N LEU A 237 1.84 -1.68 -20.07
CA LEU A 237 1.66 -2.88 -19.26
C LEU A 237 0.76 -3.91 -19.96
N LEU A 238 -0.40 -3.48 -20.42
CA LEU A 238 -1.38 -4.36 -21.08
C LEU A 238 -0.84 -4.89 -22.42
N ARG A 239 -0.24 -4.03 -23.24
CA ARG A 239 0.32 -4.41 -24.54
C ARG A 239 1.43 -5.45 -24.43
N ARG A 240 2.38 -5.26 -23.48
CA ARG A 240 3.52 -6.18 -23.32
C ARG A 240 3.12 -7.56 -22.76
N ASN A 241 1.92 -7.65 -22.17
CA ASN A 241 1.36 -8.89 -21.67
C ASN A 241 0.21 -9.43 -22.56
N GLU A 242 -0.02 -8.82 -23.73
CA GLU A 242 -1.05 -9.23 -24.69
C GLU A 242 -2.48 -9.23 -24.09
N VAL A 243 -2.74 -8.35 -23.13
CA VAL A 243 -4.02 -8.23 -22.42
C VAL A 243 -4.86 -7.13 -23.06
N PRO A 244 -6.08 -7.43 -23.54
CA PRO A 244 -6.99 -6.41 -24.08
C PRO A 244 -7.29 -5.33 -23.05
N HIS A 245 -7.40 -4.06 -23.50
CA HIS A 245 -7.59 -2.90 -22.64
C HIS A 245 -8.76 -3.02 -21.65
N GLY A 246 -9.88 -3.62 -22.08
CA GLY A 246 -11.07 -3.82 -21.23
C GLY A 246 -11.02 -5.04 -20.32
N ALA A 247 -10.05 -5.96 -20.48
CA ALA A 247 -10.03 -7.23 -19.76
C ALA A 247 -9.87 -7.12 -18.23
N PRO A 248 -9.10 -6.14 -17.66
CA PRO A 248 -8.97 -6.04 -16.21
C PRO A 248 -10.25 -5.60 -15.45
N GLY A 249 -11.27 -5.11 -16.14
CA GLY A 249 -12.49 -4.61 -15.50
C GLY A 249 -12.23 -3.38 -14.60
N PRO A 250 -12.98 -3.20 -13.49
CA PRO A 250 -12.75 -2.12 -12.54
C PRO A 250 -11.34 -2.15 -11.96
N MET A 251 -10.73 -0.96 -11.78
CA MET A 251 -9.38 -0.83 -11.23
C MET A 251 -9.38 -0.84 -9.70
N LEU A 252 -8.30 -1.35 -9.12
CA LEU A 252 -8.00 -1.23 -7.69
C LEU A 252 -7.02 -0.08 -7.50
N MET A 253 -7.35 0.86 -6.61
CA MET A 253 -6.53 2.04 -6.33
C MET A 253 -6.29 2.22 -4.83
N GLN A 254 -5.26 3.00 -4.48
CA GLN A 254 -5.07 3.43 -3.10
C GLN A 254 -6.26 4.26 -2.60
N ASN A 255 -6.56 4.15 -1.32
CA ASN A 255 -7.71 4.75 -0.66
C ASN A 255 -7.40 6.18 -0.20
N LEU A 256 -7.43 7.18 -1.09
CA LEU A 256 -7.16 8.57 -0.72
C LEU A 256 -8.44 9.31 -0.28
N SER A 257 -9.40 9.40 -1.19
CA SER A 257 -10.70 10.02 -0.94
C SER A 257 -11.72 9.64 -2.00
N ALA A 258 -13.00 9.80 -1.71
CA ALA A 258 -14.07 9.60 -2.69
C ALA A 258 -13.92 10.54 -3.90
N GLY A 259 -13.48 11.79 -3.67
CA GLY A 259 -13.19 12.74 -4.73
C GLY A 259 -12.03 12.30 -5.64
N ALA A 260 -10.99 11.68 -5.06
CA ALA A 260 -9.89 11.10 -5.84
C ALA A 260 -10.36 9.94 -6.71
N PHE A 261 -11.23 9.06 -6.20
CA PHE A 261 -11.81 7.99 -6.99
C PHE A 261 -12.62 8.52 -8.17
N ALA A 262 -13.54 9.47 -7.93
CA ALA A 262 -14.32 10.08 -9.00
C ALA A 262 -13.45 10.75 -10.07
N PHE A 263 -12.41 11.46 -9.66
CA PHE A 263 -11.42 12.04 -10.61
C PHE A 263 -10.76 10.97 -11.47
N TRP A 264 -10.31 9.85 -10.88
CA TRP A 264 -9.61 8.81 -11.61
C TRP A 264 -10.54 8.00 -12.52
N GLU A 265 -11.79 7.78 -12.11
CA GLU A 265 -12.79 7.14 -12.96
C GLU A 265 -13.02 7.94 -14.26
N GLU A 266 -13.18 9.26 -14.14
CA GLU A 266 -13.33 10.15 -15.30
C GLU A 266 -12.03 10.24 -16.11
N ALA A 267 -10.87 10.44 -15.46
CA ALA A 267 -9.59 10.67 -16.11
C ALA A 267 -9.08 9.46 -16.91
N LEU A 268 -9.41 8.22 -16.49
CA LEU A 268 -8.95 6.96 -17.08
C LEU A 268 -10.05 6.21 -17.82
N ASP A 269 -11.26 6.75 -17.86
CA ASP A 269 -12.46 6.09 -18.44
C ASP A 269 -12.59 4.64 -17.95
N ARG A 270 -12.44 4.44 -16.63
CA ARG A 270 -12.47 3.13 -16.00
C ARG A 270 -13.00 3.23 -14.56
N PRO A 271 -14.01 2.43 -14.19
CA PRO A 271 -14.53 2.48 -12.83
C PRO A 271 -13.51 1.98 -11.79
N VAL A 272 -13.51 2.60 -10.63
CA VAL A 272 -12.84 2.09 -9.42
C VAL A 272 -13.70 0.97 -8.83
N ASP A 273 -13.07 -0.11 -8.38
CA ASP A 273 -13.79 -1.22 -7.79
C ASP A 273 -14.49 -0.79 -6.48
N LYS A 274 -15.71 -1.28 -6.27
CA LYS A 274 -16.53 -0.96 -5.09
C LYS A 274 -15.84 -1.32 -3.78
N VAL A 275 -14.94 -2.32 -3.78
CA VAL A 275 -14.18 -2.69 -2.57
C VAL A 275 -13.27 -1.56 -2.12
N CYS A 276 -12.73 -0.74 -3.04
CA CYS A 276 -11.92 0.42 -2.70
C CYS A 276 -12.75 1.47 -1.93
N HIS A 277 -13.99 1.74 -2.37
CA HIS A 277 -14.89 2.64 -1.67
C HIS A 277 -15.26 2.13 -0.27
N ALA A 278 -15.56 0.84 -0.14
CA ALA A 278 -15.89 0.23 1.14
C ALA A 278 -14.69 0.27 2.12
N ASN A 279 -13.50 -0.04 1.63
CA ASN A 279 -12.29 -0.01 2.45
C ASN A 279 -11.87 1.43 2.81
N LEU A 280 -12.04 2.39 1.90
CA LEU A 280 -11.83 3.81 2.20
C LEU A 280 -12.75 4.26 3.35
N ALA A 281 -14.05 3.96 3.27
CA ALA A 281 -15.02 4.35 4.30
C ALA A 281 -14.69 3.73 5.67
N ALA A 282 -14.27 2.47 5.69
CA ALA A 282 -14.05 1.70 6.93
C ALA A 282 -12.68 1.92 7.59
N TYR A 283 -11.65 2.25 6.80
CA TYR A 283 -10.27 2.24 7.28
C TYR A 283 -9.48 3.53 6.97
N GLY A 284 -10.00 4.41 6.12
CA GLY A 284 -9.24 5.55 5.62
C GLY A 284 -8.06 5.12 4.73
N HIS A 285 -7.02 5.96 4.70
CA HIS A 285 -5.80 5.68 3.94
C HIS A 285 -4.77 4.94 4.78
N LEU A 286 -4.39 3.78 4.33
CA LEU A 286 -3.44 2.88 5.00
C LEU A 286 -2.05 2.86 4.30
N GLY A 287 -1.76 3.88 3.49
CA GLY A 287 -0.46 3.97 2.81
C GLY A 287 -0.20 2.79 1.87
N SER A 288 0.94 2.14 2.03
CA SER A 288 1.34 0.97 1.22
C SER A 288 0.42 -0.24 1.38
N MET A 289 -0.37 -0.30 2.46
CA MET A 289 -1.28 -1.39 2.75
C MET A 289 -2.55 -1.38 1.88
N ASP A 290 -3.01 -0.20 1.43
CA ASP A 290 -4.26 -0.04 0.66
C ASP A 290 -4.39 -1.04 -0.49
N MET A 291 -3.31 -1.21 -1.26
CA MET A 291 -3.32 -2.08 -2.43
C MET A 291 -3.57 -3.54 -2.07
N LEU A 292 -2.99 -4.00 -0.97
CA LEU A 292 -3.16 -5.38 -0.50
C LEU A 292 -4.56 -5.61 0.07
N VAL A 293 -5.07 -4.65 0.84
CA VAL A 293 -6.43 -4.72 1.41
C VAL A 293 -7.48 -4.76 0.29
N ASN A 294 -7.33 -3.90 -0.71
CA ASN A 294 -8.24 -3.87 -1.86
C ASN A 294 -8.15 -5.14 -2.71
N LEU A 295 -6.93 -5.68 -2.89
CA LEU A 295 -6.71 -6.94 -3.62
C LEU A 295 -7.39 -8.13 -2.91
N GLU A 296 -7.28 -8.22 -1.60
CA GLU A 296 -7.92 -9.28 -0.82
C GLU A 296 -9.45 -9.17 -0.87
N ALA A 297 -9.98 -7.96 -0.66
CA ALA A 297 -11.43 -7.72 -0.71
C ALA A 297 -12.03 -7.99 -2.10
N ALA A 298 -11.26 -7.77 -3.18
CA ALA A 298 -11.71 -8.04 -4.54
C ALA A 298 -11.67 -9.54 -4.92
N ALA A 299 -10.85 -10.35 -4.26
CA ALA A 299 -10.63 -11.75 -4.62
C ALA A 299 -11.92 -12.59 -4.69
N PRO A 300 -12.88 -12.49 -3.75
CA PRO A 300 -14.12 -13.29 -3.80
C PRO A 300 -15.05 -12.92 -4.95
N THR A 301 -14.94 -11.70 -5.49
CA THR A 301 -15.84 -11.17 -6.53
C THR A 301 -15.28 -11.35 -7.95
N ARG A 302 -14.00 -11.72 -8.08
CA ARG A 302 -13.34 -11.92 -9.37
C ARG A 302 -13.44 -13.37 -9.83
N ALA A 303 -13.87 -13.57 -11.07
CA ALA A 303 -13.86 -14.89 -11.68
C ALA A 303 -12.41 -15.41 -11.83
N THR A 304 -12.24 -16.73 -11.84
CA THR A 304 -10.97 -17.36 -12.21
C THR A 304 -10.53 -16.88 -13.61
N ASP A 305 -9.23 -16.69 -13.78
CA ASP A 305 -8.58 -16.11 -14.96
C ASP A 305 -8.90 -14.64 -15.24
N ALA A 306 -9.74 -13.97 -14.43
CA ALA A 306 -9.94 -12.54 -14.56
C ALA A 306 -8.68 -11.75 -14.16
N TYR A 307 -8.38 -10.71 -14.94
CA TYR A 307 -7.30 -9.79 -14.61
C TYR A 307 -7.75 -8.74 -13.59
N ALA A 308 -6.82 -8.32 -12.75
CA ALA A 308 -6.94 -7.15 -11.88
C ALA A 308 -5.86 -6.13 -12.25
N LEU A 309 -6.26 -4.88 -12.45
CA LEU A 309 -5.36 -3.75 -12.66
C LEU A 309 -5.24 -2.99 -11.34
N LEU A 310 -4.03 -2.92 -10.80
CA LEU A 310 -3.70 -2.21 -9.58
C LEU A 310 -2.99 -0.91 -9.94
N LEU A 311 -3.54 0.22 -9.52
CA LEU A 311 -2.96 1.55 -9.76
C LEU A 311 -2.61 2.20 -8.43
N ASN A 312 -1.37 2.64 -8.30
CA ASN A 312 -0.88 3.30 -7.09
C ASN A 312 -0.04 4.53 -7.45
N SER A 313 -0.18 5.58 -6.67
CA SER A 313 0.59 6.81 -6.82
C SER A 313 1.02 7.34 -5.46
N SER A 314 2.08 8.12 -5.44
CA SER A 314 2.58 8.74 -4.22
C SER A 314 2.86 10.22 -4.45
N PRO A 315 2.52 11.09 -3.49
CA PRO A 315 2.83 12.52 -3.58
C PRO A 315 4.34 12.80 -3.54
N VAL A 316 5.15 11.81 -3.16
CA VAL A 316 6.62 11.88 -3.25
C VAL A 316 7.14 11.32 -4.56
N ALA A 317 6.35 11.42 -5.63
CA ALA A 317 6.78 11.25 -7.01
C ALA A 317 6.98 9.83 -7.52
N ALA A 318 6.10 8.92 -7.19
CA ALA A 318 6.11 7.59 -7.77
C ALA A 318 4.71 7.15 -8.23
N TRP A 319 4.68 6.34 -9.29
CA TRP A 319 3.48 5.75 -9.88
C TRP A 319 3.73 4.30 -10.23
N SER A 320 2.73 3.46 -10.03
CA SER A 320 2.78 2.06 -10.47
C SER A 320 1.47 1.59 -11.09
N ALA A 321 1.61 0.69 -12.06
CA ALA A 321 0.53 -0.12 -12.58
C ALA A 321 0.95 -1.59 -12.47
N GLY A 322 0.15 -2.40 -11.77
CA GLY A 322 0.33 -3.84 -11.60
C GLY A 322 -0.77 -4.61 -12.30
N LEU A 323 -0.42 -5.75 -12.88
CA LEU A 323 -1.33 -6.67 -13.54
C LEU A 323 -1.26 -8.03 -12.84
N LEU A 324 -2.39 -8.45 -12.29
CA LEU A 324 -2.54 -9.75 -11.66
C LEU A 324 -3.62 -10.55 -12.37
N ARG A 325 -3.55 -11.88 -12.27
CA ARG A 325 -4.59 -12.79 -12.77
C ARG A 325 -5.13 -13.65 -11.64
N ARG A 326 -6.43 -13.74 -11.49
CA ARG A 326 -7.12 -14.55 -10.48
C ARG A 326 -6.94 -16.04 -10.78
N LEU A 327 -6.55 -16.82 -9.78
CA LEU A 327 -6.35 -18.27 -9.89
C LEU A 327 -7.56 -19.06 -9.41
#